data_46c6abc4c44e5b81fc67bd43bd222e7c
#
_entry.id   46c6abc4c44e5b81fc67bd43bd222e7c
#
_cell.length_a   1.000
_cell.length_b   1.000
_cell.length_c   1.000
_cell.angle_alpha   90.00
_cell.angle_beta   90.00
_cell.angle_gamma   90.00
#
_symmetry.space_group_name_H-M   'P 1'
#
loop_
_entity.id
_entity.type
_entity.pdbx_description
1 polymer ?
#
loop_
_entity_poly.entity_id
_entity_poly.type
_entity_poly.pdbx_seq_one_letter_code
_entity_poly.pdbx_strand_id
1 'polypeptide(L)'
;MLLNNMNGKLIYKILKYIRSSKIITFVVWRIKIEKYLHDTFWDLTTLVLKKELNQNKEKNKYLDMGCGQFAILGQYFKKINSYSDVTSIDVYKEFIENSIKNSIQNKNDINILQSNLFSNINEKFDLISFNPPYVPASTKNEKLEFPNIRYSDLEGIQTAKDFLSEAKKFLTPDGIILLGMNTFYVPQNVCVKLIKDNGYKLEKITKMKFNTSIVLKLKVI
;
A
#
# COMPACT_ATOMS: atom_id res chain seq x y z
N MET A 1 -5.71 23.55 2.56
CA MET A 1 -5.86 24.94 2.02
C MET A 1 -5.58 25.05 0.51
N LEU A 2 -4.74 24.25 -0.13
CA LEU A 2 -4.44 24.30 -1.59
C LEU A 2 -5.51 23.69 -2.53
N LEU A 3 -6.46 22.91 -2.03
CA LEU A 3 -7.49 22.25 -2.85
C LEU A 3 -8.76 23.08 -3.06
N ASN A 4 -8.87 24.23 -2.42
CA ASN A 4 -10.06 25.11 -2.56
C ASN A 4 -9.94 26.16 -3.70
N ASN A 5 -8.78 26.26 -4.33
CA ASN A 5 -8.63 27.10 -5.51
C ASN A 5 -9.00 26.31 -6.78
N MET A 6 -9.53 26.97 -7.79
CA MET A 6 -9.87 26.38 -9.10
C MET A 6 -8.74 25.49 -9.64
N ASN A 7 -7.48 25.89 -9.45
CA ASN A 7 -6.28 25.11 -9.82
C ASN A 7 -6.14 23.80 -9.06
N GLY A 8 -6.50 23.76 -7.77
CA GLY A 8 -6.40 22.52 -6.96
C GLY A 8 -7.46 21.49 -7.37
N LYS A 9 -8.68 21.93 -7.70
CA LYS A 9 -9.74 21.02 -8.20
C LYS A 9 -9.38 20.46 -9.57
N LEU A 10 -8.77 21.26 -10.44
CA LEU A 10 -8.30 20.82 -11.75
C LEU A 10 -7.18 19.80 -11.64
N ILE A 11 -6.17 20.06 -10.81
CA ILE A 11 -5.06 19.14 -10.54
C ILE A 11 -5.60 17.80 -9.99
N TYR A 12 -6.54 17.83 -9.05
CA TYR A 12 -7.19 16.62 -8.52
C TYR A 12 -7.88 15.81 -9.63
N LYS A 13 -8.66 16.47 -10.51
CA LYS A 13 -9.32 15.81 -11.65
C LYS A 13 -8.32 15.19 -12.61
N ILE A 14 -7.24 15.89 -12.92
CA ILE A 14 -6.17 15.38 -13.79
C ILE A 14 -5.50 14.16 -13.16
N LEU A 15 -5.13 14.23 -11.88
CA LEU A 15 -4.53 13.10 -11.15
C LEU A 15 -5.49 11.91 -11.05
N LYS A 16 -6.78 12.16 -10.83
CA LYS A 16 -7.81 11.11 -10.83
C LYS A 16 -7.88 10.45 -12.21
N TYR A 17 -7.94 11.23 -13.29
CA TYR A 17 -7.95 10.71 -14.66
C TYR A 17 -6.70 9.88 -14.98
N ILE A 18 -5.52 10.39 -14.66
CA ILE A 18 -4.25 9.68 -14.85
C ILE A 18 -4.29 8.32 -14.13
N ARG A 19 -4.70 8.29 -12.87
CA ARG A 19 -4.74 7.07 -12.06
C ARG A 19 -5.85 6.11 -12.46
N SER A 20 -6.93 6.58 -13.08
CA SER A 20 -8.01 5.75 -13.61
C SER A 20 -7.80 5.28 -15.06
N SER A 21 -6.75 5.76 -15.73
CA SER A 21 -6.43 5.33 -17.09
C SER A 21 -5.82 3.93 -17.11
N LYS A 22 -6.48 3.00 -17.84
CA LYS A 22 -5.97 1.64 -18.05
C LYS A 22 -4.61 1.64 -18.77
N ILE A 23 -4.44 2.54 -19.74
CA ILE A 23 -3.19 2.69 -20.51
C ILE A 23 -2.07 3.16 -19.61
N ILE A 24 -2.29 4.21 -18.81
CA ILE A 24 -1.26 4.73 -17.90
C ILE A 24 -0.93 3.68 -16.83
N THR A 25 -1.94 2.99 -16.29
CA THR A 25 -1.71 1.89 -15.35
C THR A 25 -0.86 0.79 -15.99
N PHE A 26 -1.15 0.42 -17.24
CA PHE A 26 -0.32 -0.57 -17.94
C PHE A 26 1.12 -0.08 -18.14
N VAL A 27 1.32 1.16 -18.57
CA VAL A 27 2.68 1.73 -18.74
C VAL A 27 3.44 1.78 -17.42
N VAL A 28 2.78 2.22 -16.35
CA VAL A 28 3.42 2.38 -15.03
C VAL A 28 3.69 1.02 -14.38
N TRP A 29 2.72 0.10 -14.40
CA TRP A 29 2.76 -1.12 -13.59
C TRP A 29 3.00 -2.40 -14.42
N ARG A 30 2.90 -2.32 -15.76
CA ARG A 30 2.92 -3.46 -16.68
C ARG A 30 1.81 -4.48 -16.38
N ILE A 31 0.69 -4.01 -15.85
CA ILE A 31 -0.49 -4.80 -15.45
C ILE A 31 -1.68 -4.31 -16.26
N LYS A 32 -2.36 -5.25 -16.94
CA LYS A 32 -3.62 -4.98 -17.63
C LYS A 32 -4.76 -5.00 -16.62
N ILE A 33 -5.66 -4.03 -16.71
CA ILE A 33 -6.84 -3.90 -15.85
C ILE A 33 -8.09 -3.87 -16.72
N GLU A 34 -9.05 -4.74 -16.43
CA GLU A 34 -10.31 -4.81 -17.18
C GLU A 34 -11.44 -4.06 -16.49
N LYS A 35 -11.75 -4.42 -15.26
CA LYS A 35 -12.90 -3.92 -14.53
C LYS A 35 -12.46 -3.26 -13.22
N TYR A 36 -12.94 -2.03 -13.00
CA TYR A 36 -12.82 -1.34 -11.73
C TYR A 36 -14.04 -1.65 -10.86
N LEU A 37 -13.81 -1.94 -9.59
CA LEU A 37 -14.85 -2.00 -8.55
C LEU A 37 -14.99 -0.65 -7.86
N HIS A 38 -13.90 0.10 -7.80
CA HIS A 38 -13.81 1.39 -7.12
C HIS A 38 -12.85 2.33 -7.86
N ASP A 39 -13.08 3.62 -7.78
CA ASP A 39 -12.27 4.66 -8.44
C ASP A 39 -10.82 4.76 -7.97
N THR A 40 -10.51 4.24 -6.78
CA THR A 40 -9.19 4.32 -6.18
C THR A 40 -8.48 2.98 -6.27
N PHE A 41 -7.38 2.90 -7.01
CA PHE A 41 -6.64 1.65 -7.20
C PHE A 41 -5.13 1.78 -7.04
N TRP A 42 -4.57 2.96 -7.12
CA TRP A 42 -3.23 3.31 -6.71
C TRP A 42 -3.12 4.81 -6.49
N ASP A 43 -2.23 5.23 -5.61
CA ASP A 43 -1.97 6.61 -5.28
C ASP A 43 -0.47 6.95 -5.39
N LEU A 44 -0.08 8.15 -4.99
CA LEU A 44 1.32 8.56 -5.03
C LEU A 44 2.16 7.79 -4.00
N THR A 45 1.58 7.36 -2.89
CA THR A 45 2.26 6.50 -1.90
C THR A 45 2.59 5.13 -2.50
N THR A 46 1.67 4.58 -3.29
CA THR A 46 1.89 3.33 -4.05
C THR A 46 3.06 3.46 -5.02
N LEU A 47 3.26 4.63 -5.67
CA LEU A 47 4.43 4.87 -6.52
C LEU A 47 5.76 4.95 -5.73
N VAL A 48 5.73 5.51 -4.52
CA VAL A 48 6.91 5.51 -3.64
C VAL A 48 7.25 4.09 -3.18
N LEU A 49 6.22 3.28 -2.83
CA LEU A 49 6.39 1.86 -2.53
C LEU A 49 6.99 1.09 -3.72
N LYS A 50 6.49 1.32 -4.93
CA LYS A 50 7.07 0.73 -6.14
C LYS A 50 8.57 1.01 -6.27
N LYS A 51 9.00 2.26 -5.99
CA LYS A 51 10.43 2.62 -6.02
C LYS A 51 11.24 1.81 -5.01
N GLU A 52 10.72 1.62 -3.79
CA GLU A 52 11.38 0.81 -2.75
C GLU A 52 11.37 -0.68 -3.10
N LEU A 53 10.30 -1.21 -3.70
CA LEU A 53 10.25 -2.59 -4.17
C LEU A 53 11.37 -2.88 -5.19
N ASN A 54 11.64 -1.96 -6.13
CA ASN A 54 12.75 -2.10 -7.08
C ASN A 54 14.12 -2.16 -6.40
N GLN A 55 14.29 -1.48 -5.26
CA GLN A 55 15.55 -1.47 -4.50
C GLN A 55 15.71 -2.70 -3.58
N ASN A 56 14.65 -3.48 -3.39
CA ASN A 56 14.63 -4.68 -2.57
C ASN A 56 14.12 -5.90 -3.38
N LYS A 57 14.35 -5.89 -4.68
CA LYS A 57 13.86 -6.94 -5.60
C LYS A 57 14.51 -8.31 -5.38
N GLU A 58 15.61 -8.38 -4.64
CA GLU A 58 16.29 -9.62 -4.27
C GLU A 58 15.59 -10.42 -3.16
N LYS A 59 14.58 -9.84 -2.52
CA LYS A 59 13.80 -10.51 -1.47
C LYS A 59 12.91 -11.60 -2.10
N ASN A 60 12.87 -12.77 -1.45
CA ASN A 60 12.20 -13.93 -2.01
C ASN A 60 10.74 -14.09 -1.55
N LYS A 61 10.44 -13.82 -0.27
CA LYS A 61 9.08 -13.91 0.28
C LYS A 61 8.53 -12.53 0.54
N TYR A 62 7.51 -12.14 -0.21
CA TYR A 62 6.93 -10.81 -0.16
C TYR A 62 5.44 -10.85 0.21
N LEU A 63 5.04 -10.02 1.20
CA LEU A 63 3.65 -9.77 1.57
C LEU A 63 3.22 -8.36 1.16
N ASP A 64 2.22 -8.28 0.29
CA ASP A 64 1.50 -7.05 -0.06
C ASP A 64 0.26 -6.93 0.82
N MET A 65 0.35 -6.16 1.90
CA MET A 65 -0.72 -5.93 2.86
C MET A 65 -1.66 -4.83 2.37
N GLY A 66 -2.99 -5.08 2.39
CA GLY A 66 -3.97 -4.14 1.87
C GLY A 66 -3.82 -3.94 0.36
N CYS A 67 -3.79 -5.03 -0.39
CA CYS A 67 -3.40 -5.06 -1.81
C CYS A 67 -4.38 -4.35 -2.75
N GLY A 68 -5.58 -3.99 -2.24
CA GLY A 68 -6.63 -3.36 -3.02
C GLY A 68 -7.22 -4.27 -4.09
N GLN A 69 -8.01 -3.68 -4.97
CA GLN A 69 -8.81 -4.43 -5.95
C GLN A 69 -8.01 -5.08 -7.11
N PHE A 70 -6.69 -4.89 -7.17
CA PHE A 70 -5.86 -5.46 -8.26
C PHE A 70 -4.56 -6.10 -7.77
N ALA A 71 -4.28 -6.13 -6.48
CA ALA A 71 -3.00 -6.58 -5.93
C ALA A 71 -1.80 -6.00 -6.72
N ILE A 72 -1.84 -4.69 -6.98
CA ILE A 72 -0.97 -4.04 -7.97
C ILE A 72 0.52 -4.12 -7.60
N LEU A 73 0.85 -3.97 -6.30
CA LEU A 73 2.22 -4.09 -5.82
C LEU A 73 2.69 -5.54 -5.84
N GLY A 74 1.84 -6.48 -5.41
CA GLY A 74 2.13 -7.92 -5.45
C GLY A 74 2.40 -8.40 -6.87
N GLN A 75 1.52 -8.10 -7.81
CA GLN A 75 1.69 -8.44 -9.21
C GLN A 75 2.94 -7.77 -9.82
N TYR A 76 3.19 -6.50 -9.48
CA TYR A 76 4.38 -5.79 -9.95
C TYR A 76 5.65 -6.45 -9.42
N PHE A 77 5.69 -6.80 -8.13
CA PHE A 77 6.87 -7.44 -7.52
C PHE A 77 7.16 -8.79 -8.18
N LYS A 78 6.14 -9.62 -8.42
CA LYS A 78 6.30 -10.89 -9.16
C LYS A 78 6.90 -10.71 -10.55
N LYS A 79 6.60 -9.58 -11.23
CA LYS A 79 7.17 -9.29 -12.55
C LYS A 79 8.64 -8.86 -12.51
N ILE A 80 9.09 -8.21 -11.45
CA ILE A 80 10.50 -7.80 -11.30
C ILE A 80 11.37 -8.86 -10.62
N ASN A 81 10.74 -9.81 -9.92
CA ASN A 81 11.36 -11.01 -9.37
C ASN A 81 10.44 -12.21 -9.59
N SER A 82 10.62 -12.91 -10.69
CA SER A 82 9.77 -14.05 -11.08
C SER A 82 9.90 -15.26 -10.13
N TYR A 83 10.99 -15.37 -9.40
CA TYR A 83 11.25 -16.47 -8.46
C TYR A 83 10.66 -16.21 -7.06
N SER A 84 10.19 -15.00 -6.77
CA SER A 84 9.65 -14.68 -5.46
C SER A 84 8.31 -15.38 -5.19
N ASP A 85 8.11 -15.76 -3.92
CA ASP A 85 6.80 -16.12 -3.38
C ASP A 85 6.09 -14.84 -2.95
N VAL A 86 4.98 -14.54 -3.60
CA VAL A 86 4.22 -13.31 -3.34
C VAL A 86 2.87 -13.67 -2.76
N THR A 87 2.55 -13.14 -1.61
CA THR A 87 1.23 -13.17 -1.01
C THR A 87 0.65 -11.76 -0.96
N SER A 88 -0.56 -11.58 -1.45
CA SER A 88 -1.30 -10.32 -1.43
C SER A 88 -2.59 -10.50 -0.65
N ILE A 89 -2.89 -9.60 0.27
CA ILE A 89 -4.07 -9.71 1.13
C ILE A 89 -4.85 -8.41 1.20
N ASP A 90 -6.16 -8.54 1.37
CA ASP A 90 -7.05 -7.42 1.67
C ASP A 90 -8.20 -7.89 2.58
N VAL A 91 -8.83 -6.96 3.28
CA VAL A 91 -9.98 -7.24 4.15
C VAL A 91 -11.27 -7.41 3.33
N TYR A 92 -11.36 -6.80 2.16
CA TYR A 92 -12.56 -6.82 1.32
C TYR A 92 -12.56 -8.02 0.37
N LYS A 93 -13.56 -8.90 0.52
CA LYS A 93 -13.74 -10.09 -0.31
C LYS A 93 -13.84 -9.75 -1.80
N GLU A 94 -14.56 -8.69 -2.13
CA GLU A 94 -14.77 -8.22 -3.51
C GLU A 94 -13.44 -7.81 -4.17
N PHE A 95 -12.51 -7.23 -3.39
CA PHE A 95 -11.19 -6.87 -3.88
C PHE A 95 -10.34 -8.11 -4.14
N ILE A 96 -10.42 -9.09 -3.26
CA ILE A 96 -9.73 -10.37 -3.43
C ILE A 96 -10.21 -11.08 -4.70
N GLU A 97 -11.51 -11.22 -4.88
CA GLU A 97 -12.08 -11.85 -6.08
C GLU A 97 -11.66 -11.15 -7.36
N ASN A 98 -11.66 -9.80 -7.38
CA ASN A 98 -11.22 -9.03 -8.54
C ASN A 98 -9.71 -9.13 -8.77
N SER A 99 -8.91 -9.14 -7.70
CA SER A 99 -7.45 -9.29 -7.77
C SER A 99 -7.06 -10.66 -8.31
N ILE A 100 -7.74 -11.74 -7.91
CA ILE A 100 -7.52 -13.10 -8.44
C ILE A 100 -7.79 -13.11 -9.96
N LYS A 101 -8.95 -12.62 -10.41
CA LYS A 101 -9.27 -12.52 -11.84
C LYS A 101 -8.21 -11.74 -12.61
N ASN A 102 -7.77 -10.61 -12.03
CA ASN A 102 -6.78 -9.76 -12.66
C ASN A 102 -5.38 -10.41 -12.70
N SER A 103 -4.96 -11.14 -11.67
CA SER A 103 -3.68 -11.85 -11.66
C SER A 103 -3.65 -12.98 -12.71
N ILE A 104 -4.73 -13.75 -12.84
CA ILE A 104 -4.88 -14.78 -13.88
C ILE A 104 -4.75 -14.17 -15.27
N GLN A 105 -5.47 -13.06 -15.54
CA GLN A 105 -5.39 -12.36 -16.81
C GLN A 105 -3.96 -11.89 -17.15
N ASN A 106 -3.21 -11.45 -16.13
CA ASN A 106 -1.84 -10.99 -16.26
C ASN A 106 -0.81 -12.12 -16.22
N LYS A 107 -1.24 -13.37 -16.05
CA LYS A 107 -0.40 -14.56 -15.90
C LYS A 107 0.63 -14.41 -14.78
N ASN A 108 0.21 -13.78 -13.68
CA ASN A 108 1.02 -13.63 -12.49
C ASN A 108 0.63 -14.71 -11.48
N ASP A 109 1.57 -15.58 -11.17
CA ASP A 109 1.42 -16.60 -10.13
C ASP A 109 1.74 -15.98 -8.77
N ILE A 110 0.71 -15.48 -8.09
CA ILE A 110 0.76 -14.91 -6.75
C ILE A 110 -0.38 -15.46 -5.90
N ASN A 111 -0.13 -15.67 -4.62
CA ASN A 111 -1.16 -16.07 -3.67
C ASN A 111 -1.98 -14.85 -3.27
N ILE A 112 -3.32 -14.93 -3.40
CA ILE A 112 -4.22 -13.83 -3.05
C ILE A 112 -5.30 -14.38 -2.12
N LEU A 113 -5.40 -13.81 -0.91
CA LEU A 113 -6.37 -14.28 0.08
C LEU A 113 -6.97 -13.15 0.92
N GLN A 114 -8.17 -13.37 1.42
CA GLN A 114 -8.82 -12.45 2.33
C GLN A 114 -8.20 -12.55 3.73
N SER A 115 -7.78 -11.42 4.28
CA SER A 115 -7.28 -11.34 5.66
C SER A 115 -7.48 -9.95 6.24
N ASN A 116 -7.85 -9.87 7.51
CA ASN A 116 -7.77 -8.63 8.27
C ASN A 116 -6.39 -8.58 8.94
N LEU A 117 -5.49 -7.74 8.42
CA LEU A 117 -4.08 -7.77 8.76
C LEU A 117 -3.54 -9.21 8.69
N PHE A 118 -2.98 -9.73 9.75
CA PHE A 118 -2.32 -11.04 9.78
C PHE A 118 -3.23 -12.20 10.18
N SER A 119 -4.56 -12.00 10.32
CA SER A 119 -5.48 -13.02 10.86
C SER A 119 -5.47 -14.37 10.13
N ASN A 120 -5.17 -14.38 8.83
CA ASN A 120 -5.11 -15.59 8.00
C ASN A 120 -3.69 -15.83 7.45
N ILE A 121 -2.67 -15.26 8.10
CA ILE A 121 -1.26 -15.43 7.73
C ILE A 121 -0.60 -16.33 8.76
N ASN A 122 0.13 -17.35 8.28
CA ASN A 122 0.82 -18.34 9.10
C ASN A 122 2.30 -18.52 8.73
N GLU A 123 2.83 -17.68 7.85
CA GLU A 123 4.21 -17.74 7.39
C GLU A 123 4.96 -16.43 7.63
N LYS A 124 6.29 -16.49 7.43
CA LYS A 124 7.18 -15.32 7.58
C LYS A 124 7.67 -14.83 6.23
N PHE A 125 7.90 -13.51 6.17
CA PHE A 125 8.27 -12.79 4.94
C PHE A 125 9.61 -12.06 5.10
N ASP A 126 10.33 -11.96 4.00
CA ASP A 126 11.57 -11.16 3.91
C ASP A 126 11.24 -9.68 3.68
N LEU A 127 10.05 -9.42 3.13
CA LEU A 127 9.58 -8.10 2.80
C LEU A 127 8.06 -8.02 3.03
N ILE A 128 7.64 -7.02 3.79
CA ILE A 128 6.23 -6.67 3.94
C ILE A 128 6.05 -5.23 3.48
N SER A 129 5.13 -4.96 2.55
CA SER A 129 4.72 -3.59 2.26
C SER A 129 3.28 -3.34 2.71
N PHE A 130 3.02 -2.14 3.18
CA PHE A 130 1.68 -1.71 3.55
C PHE A 130 1.48 -0.22 3.23
N ASN A 131 0.43 0.07 2.49
CA ASN A 131 -0.12 1.41 2.32
C ASN A 131 -1.42 1.51 3.13
N PRO A 132 -1.38 1.69 4.46
CA PRO A 132 -2.58 1.68 5.30
C PRO A 132 -3.51 2.84 4.97
N PRO A 133 -4.79 2.78 5.35
CA PRO A 133 -5.61 3.97 5.45
C PRO A 133 -4.99 4.92 6.48
N TYR A 134 -4.73 6.16 6.08
CA TYR A 134 -4.11 7.21 6.92
C TYR A 134 -4.88 8.54 6.90
N VAL A 135 -6.02 8.58 6.25
CA VAL A 135 -6.87 9.79 6.28
C VAL A 135 -7.65 9.79 7.60
N PRO A 136 -7.56 10.83 8.42
CA PRO A 136 -8.29 10.91 9.67
C PRO A 136 -9.80 10.87 9.45
N ALA A 137 -10.52 10.08 10.24
CA ALA A 137 -11.97 9.93 10.15
C ALA A 137 -12.71 11.26 10.39
N SER A 138 -12.10 12.19 11.12
CA SER A 138 -12.61 13.56 11.31
C SER A 138 -12.75 14.37 10.01
N THR A 139 -12.05 13.97 8.94
CA THR A 139 -12.13 14.61 7.61
C THR A 139 -13.17 13.98 6.69
N LYS A 140 -13.94 13.00 7.19
CA LYS A 140 -14.90 12.22 6.40
C LYS A 140 -16.11 13.07 6.03
N ASN A 141 -16.21 13.46 4.77
CA ASN A 141 -17.32 14.24 4.20
C ASN A 141 -18.26 13.43 3.30
N GLU A 142 -17.95 12.16 3.04
CA GLU A 142 -18.66 11.32 2.08
C GLU A 142 -18.93 9.92 2.67
N LYS A 143 -20.09 9.35 2.35
CA LYS A 143 -20.36 7.93 2.59
C LYS A 143 -19.62 7.14 1.52
N LEU A 144 -18.61 6.35 1.90
CA LEU A 144 -17.90 5.44 1.02
C LEU A 144 -18.43 4.03 1.21
N GLU A 145 -18.55 3.28 0.12
CA GLU A 145 -18.87 1.85 0.13
C GLU A 145 -17.78 1.05 0.87
N PHE A 146 -16.52 1.44 0.70
CA PHE A 146 -15.35 0.83 1.33
C PHE A 146 -14.56 1.88 2.14
N PRO A 147 -15.04 2.27 3.34
CA PRO A 147 -14.43 3.37 4.10
C PRO A 147 -12.98 3.10 4.53
N ASN A 148 -12.63 1.85 4.84
CA ASN A 148 -11.29 1.47 5.31
C ASN A 148 -10.21 1.50 4.22
N ILE A 149 -10.57 1.76 2.97
CA ILE A 149 -9.57 2.03 1.92
C ILE A 149 -8.82 3.33 2.21
N ARG A 150 -9.49 4.28 2.85
CA ARG A 150 -9.01 5.65 2.97
C ARG A 150 -8.92 6.15 4.39
N TYR A 151 -9.95 5.85 5.19
CA TYR A 151 -10.10 6.41 6.53
C TYR A 151 -9.60 5.43 7.59
N SER A 152 -8.81 5.95 8.53
CA SER A 152 -8.41 5.29 9.76
C SER A 152 -9.21 5.86 10.95
N ASP A 153 -8.60 5.95 12.12
CA ASP A 153 -9.13 6.62 13.32
C ASP A 153 -9.12 8.15 13.19
N LEU A 154 -9.36 8.83 14.30
CA LEU A 154 -9.34 10.30 14.36
C LEU A 154 -7.96 10.90 14.01
N GLU A 155 -6.88 10.18 14.29
CA GLU A 155 -5.50 10.63 14.05
C GLU A 155 -4.91 10.07 12.75
N GLY A 156 -5.57 9.10 12.11
CA GLY A 156 -5.09 8.47 10.87
C GLY A 156 -3.97 7.45 11.08
N ILE A 157 -3.76 6.93 12.29
CA ILE A 157 -2.63 6.05 12.62
C ILE A 157 -3.02 4.67 13.16
N GLN A 158 -4.27 4.45 13.55
CA GLN A 158 -4.65 3.21 14.26
C GLN A 158 -4.35 1.96 13.45
N THR A 159 -4.72 1.92 12.18
CA THR A 159 -4.45 0.75 11.33
C THR A 159 -2.96 0.45 11.18
N ALA A 160 -2.13 1.51 11.05
CA ALA A 160 -0.67 1.35 11.01
C ALA A 160 -0.11 0.87 12.36
N LYS A 161 -0.68 1.31 13.48
CA LYS A 161 -0.31 0.87 14.82
C LYS A 161 -0.63 -0.61 15.03
N ASP A 162 -1.85 -1.03 14.69
CA ASP A 162 -2.28 -2.43 14.81
C ASP A 162 -1.38 -3.34 13.96
N PHE A 163 -1.11 -2.94 12.71
CA PHE A 163 -0.17 -3.62 11.84
C PHE A 163 1.23 -3.77 12.48
N LEU A 164 1.83 -2.68 12.96
CA LEU A 164 3.18 -2.70 13.53
C LEU A 164 3.26 -3.55 14.82
N SER A 165 2.19 -3.59 15.61
CA SER A 165 2.16 -4.40 16.84
C SER A 165 2.31 -5.90 16.59
N GLU A 166 1.88 -6.39 15.43
CA GLU A 166 1.90 -7.81 15.07
C GLU A 166 3.01 -8.19 14.08
N ALA A 167 3.40 -7.26 13.18
CA ALA A 167 4.22 -7.56 12.02
C ALA A 167 5.57 -8.24 12.33
N LYS A 168 6.15 -8.02 13.52
CA LYS A 168 7.39 -8.70 13.97
C LYS A 168 7.31 -10.21 13.92
N LYS A 169 6.14 -10.77 14.24
CA LYS A 169 5.92 -12.23 14.28
C LYS A 169 6.02 -12.86 12.89
N PHE A 170 5.77 -12.05 11.86
CA PHE A 170 5.68 -12.46 10.46
C PHE A 170 6.89 -12.03 9.62
N LEU A 171 7.95 -11.55 10.25
CA LEU A 171 9.21 -11.25 9.57
C LEU A 171 10.21 -12.39 9.76
N THR A 172 10.99 -12.66 8.71
CA THR A 172 12.24 -13.42 8.82
C THR A 172 13.27 -12.60 9.60
N PRO A 173 14.39 -13.19 10.10
CA PRO A 173 15.40 -12.46 10.88
C PRO A 173 15.92 -11.19 10.17
N ASP A 174 16.09 -11.23 8.84
CA ASP A 174 16.52 -10.10 8.02
C ASP A 174 15.36 -9.41 7.28
N GLY A 175 14.14 -9.68 7.74
CA GLY A 175 12.93 -9.13 7.16
C GLY A 175 12.81 -7.62 7.37
N ILE A 176 12.23 -6.94 6.40
CA ILE A 176 12.01 -5.50 6.40
C ILE A 176 10.55 -5.16 6.15
N ILE A 177 10.14 -4.00 6.64
CA ILE A 177 8.83 -3.41 6.35
C ILE A 177 9.01 -2.15 5.52
N LEU A 178 8.15 -1.98 4.52
CA LEU A 178 7.97 -0.74 3.76
C LEU A 178 6.59 -0.17 4.12
N LEU A 179 6.55 0.79 5.03
CA LEU A 179 5.31 1.42 5.48
C LEU A 179 5.07 2.71 4.70
N GLY A 180 4.01 2.75 3.91
CA GLY A 180 3.56 3.94 3.18
C GLY A 180 2.73 4.86 4.09
N MET A 181 3.03 6.15 4.07
CA MET A 181 2.29 7.19 4.81
C MET A 181 2.20 8.47 3.99
N ASN A 182 1.28 9.37 4.37
CA ASN A 182 1.17 10.67 3.74
C ASN A 182 1.27 11.76 4.81
N THR A 183 2.33 12.59 4.72
CA THR A 183 2.65 13.61 5.73
C THR A 183 1.71 14.82 5.72
N PHE A 184 0.82 14.92 4.74
CA PHE A 184 -0.28 15.89 4.77
C PHE A 184 -1.32 15.56 5.83
N TYR A 185 -1.59 14.26 6.06
CA TYR A 185 -2.55 13.77 7.06
C TYR A 185 -1.88 13.41 8.37
N VAL A 186 -0.75 12.72 8.33
CA VAL A 186 -0.01 12.26 9.51
C VAL A 186 1.40 12.85 9.47
N PRO A 187 1.72 13.83 10.31
CA PRO A 187 3.04 14.47 10.36
C PRO A 187 4.18 13.46 10.49
N GLN A 188 5.32 13.72 9.84
CA GLN A 188 6.45 12.79 9.81
C GLN A 188 6.98 12.43 11.22
N ASN A 189 6.99 13.37 12.15
CA ASN A 189 7.41 13.13 13.55
C ASN A 189 6.47 12.16 14.26
N VAL A 190 5.16 12.20 13.98
CA VAL A 190 4.17 11.23 14.49
C VAL A 190 4.45 9.84 13.92
N CYS A 191 4.72 9.73 12.62
CA CYS A 191 5.11 8.46 11.99
C CYS A 191 6.38 7.88 12.65
N VAL A 192 7.42 8.71 12.86
CA VAL A 192 8.68 8.28 13.48
C VAL A 192 8.46 7.84 14.93
N LYS A 193 7.63 8.56 15.67
CA LYS A 193 7.27 8.18 17.05
C LYS A 193 6.55 6.82 17.06
N LEU A 194 5.54 6.63 16.22
CA LEU A 194 4.79 5.39 16.08
C LEU A 194 5.72 4.18 15.84
N ILE A 195 6.70 4.33 14.95
CA ILE A 195 7.69 3.29 14.63
C ILE A 195 8.51 2.92 15.85
N LYS A 196 9.05 3.92 16.57
CA LYS A 196 9.87 3.71 17.78
C LYS A 196 9.08 3.06 18.90
N ASP A 197 7.87 3.55 19.17
CA ASP A 197 6.98 3.04 20.22
C ASP A 197 6.59 1.56 20.00
N ASN A 198 6.59 1.10 18.72
CA ASN A 198 6.37 -0.30 18.38
C ASN A 198 7.67 -1.13 18.27
N GLY A 199 8.82 -0.57 18.64
CA GLY A 199 10.12 -1.26 18.73
C GLY A 199 10.70 -1.62 17.35
N TYR A 200 10.62 -0.69 16.40
CA TYR A 200 11.29 -0.80 15.11
C TYR A 200 12.36 0.28 14.97
N LYS A 201 13.42 -0.09 14.26
CA LYS A 201 14.43 0.87 13.79
C LYS A 201 14.00 1.42 12.42
N LEU A 202 13.95 2.73 12.31
CA LEU A 202 13.79 3.41 11.03
C LEU A 202 15.14 3.44 10.31
N GLU A 203 15.26 2.72 9.19
CA GLU A 203 16.48 2.71 8.37
C GLU A 203 16.52 3.84 7.36
N LYS A 204 15.38 4.13 6.74
CA LYS A 204 15.31 5.07 5.62
C LYS A 204 13.93 5.69 5.47
N ILE A 205 13.88 6.94 5.03
CA ILE A 205 12.66 7.60 4.54
C ILE A 205 12.83 7.91 3.06
N THR A 206 11.98 7.35 2.22
CA THR A 206 11.95 7.64 0.79
C THR A 206 10.79 8.54 0.45
N LYS A 207 11.08 9.58 -0.34
CA LYS A 207 10.12 10.59 -0.81
C LYS A 207 10.25 10.76 -2.33
N MET A 208 9.20 11.27 -2.95
CA MET A 208 9.27 11.84 -4.30
C MET A 208 9.22 13.37 -4.20
N LYS A 209 9.87 14.04 -5.15
CA LYS A 209 9.82 15.52 -5.24
C LYS A 209 8.37 15.98 -5.38
N PHE A 210 8.02 17.09 -4.73
CA PHE A 210 6.70 17.72 -4.78
C PHE A 210 5.53 16.85 -4.30
N ASN A 211 5.80 15.89 -3.40
CA ASN A 211 4.81 14.98 -2.88
C ASN A 211 4.93 14.85 -1.36
N THR A 212 3.78 14.71 -0.70
CA THR A 212 3.67 14.47 0.76
C THR A 212 3.70 12.99 1.13
N SER A 213 3.65 12.08 0.13
CA SER A 213 3.76 10.65 0.36
C SER A 213 5.20 10.25 0.68
N ILE A 214 5.34 9.41 1.69
CA ILE A 214 6.62 8.86 2.14
C ILE A 214 6.52 7.35 2.28
N VAL A 215 7.65 6.67 2.16
CA VAL A 215 7.81 5.28 2.58
C VAL A 215 8.90 5.21 3.62
N LEU A 216 8.58 4.55 4.72
CA LEU A 216 9.43 4.32 5.87
C LEU A 216 9.92 2.87 5.81
N LYS A 217 11.24 2.68 5.63
CA LYS A 217 11.86 1.35 5.64
C LYS A 217 12.28 1.02 7.07
N LEU A 218 11.77 -0.09 7.59
CA LEU A 218 11.89 -0.47 8.99
C LEU A 218 12.56 -1.84 9.12
N LYS A 219 13.30 -2.01 10.24
CA LYS A 219 13.74 -3.32 10.74
C LYS A 219 13.31 -3.50 12.19
N VAL A 220 13.20 -4.74 12.62
CA VAL A 220 13.04 -5.08 14.04
C VAL A 220 14.32 -4.73 14.79
N ILE A 221 14.18 -4.15 16.01
CA ILE A 221 15.28 -3.91 16.93
C ILE A 221 15.62 -5.19 17.66
#